data_0644e39a2080bfa6d4c23d5e2b11a5a7
#
_entry.id   0644e39a2080bfa6d4c23d5e2b11a5a7
#
_cell.length_a   1.000
_cell.length_b   1.000
_cell.length_c   1.000
_cell.angle_alpha   90.00
_cell.angle_beta   90.00
_cell.angle_gamma   90.00
#
_symmetry.space_group_name_H-M   'P 1'
#
loop_
_entity.id
_entity.type
_entity.pdbx_description
1 polymer ?
#
loop_
_entity_poly.entity_id
_entity_poly.type
_entity_poly.pdbx_seq_one_letter_code
_entity_poly.pdbx_strand_id
1 'polypeptide(L)'
;MRSSTKAIGCLLATSLAFVLTACGITITAVHLPDEVQVNVGATAETAATYESKQEADSAAQQAAADKIDWTWEIGDDSIASVDANGVITGIKGGNTIVTLTSADGKFSAKCPVTVNQPLKAIKMDDIALETNGHTSETVAYTLEPADTTEDDVTLSVADESIAKLEGNKLVAVSDGSTKITATSGIVKTSAKVTVTTKVEQIALSKTEGVLTVGNSVTITATVTPDNATNATVNWTSSDEKVATVDSSGKVTAVAAGNATIKATSESDGDVSADYALTVNKAAAKPATNYSGTTSSAGAATTPSYTAPSAPSASTPTYVPAPAPAPAPAPAPDPAPAPAEPSQPSGGSSGGGMGVGSYGEIPHDPNGTQGSGTDWTQDNSCGTDDVAGEW
;
A
#
# COMPACT_ATOMS: atom_id res chain seq x y z
N MET A 1 23.21 0.98 8.20
CA MET A 1 24.35 1.89 8.41
C MET A 1 24.22 2.48 9.79
N ARG A 2 25.27 2.41 10.60
CA ARG A 2 25.22 2.82 12.01
C ARG A 2 25.16 4.34 12.10
N SER A 3 24.04 4.88 12.60
CA SER A 3 23.94 6.28 13.01
C SER A 3 24.84 6.47 14.22
N SER A 4 25.90 7.24 14.03
CA SER A 4 26.84 7.62 15.10
C SER A 4 26.28 8.87 15.76
N THR A 5 25.42 8.68 16.76
CA THR A 5 25.04 9.76 17.68
C THR A 5 26.29 10.12 18.50
N LYS A 6 27.00 11.15 18.06
CA LYS A 6 28.02 11.76 18.90
C LYS A 6 27.32 12.50 20.03
N ALA A 7 27.21 11.84 21.18
CA ALA A 7 26.93 12.50 22.43
C ALA A 7 28.14 13.42 22.71
N ILE A 8 27.95 14.72 22.59
CA ILE A 8 28.88 15.73 23.10
C ILE A 8 28.75 15.65 24.61
N GLY A 9 29.71 14.96 25.23
CA GLY A 9 29.82 14.85 26.67
C GLY A 9 30.05 16.23 27.27
N CYS A 10 29.15 16.60 28.16
CA CYS A 10 29.34 17.69 29.10
C CYS A 10 30.60 17.38 29.94
N LEU A 11 31.72 17.99 29.60
CA LEU A 11 32.91 17.97 30.42
C LEU A 11 32.65 18.94 31.59
N LEU A 12 32.25 18.39 32.75
CA LEU A 12 32.33 19.10 34.01
C LEU A 12 33.84 19.32 34.29
N ALA A 13 34.36 20.46 33.83
CA ALA A 13 35.64 20.95 34.26
C ALA A 13 35.51 21.44 35.72
N THR A 14 36.00 20.63 36.65
CA THR A 14 36.28 21.11 38.02
C THR A 14 37.31 22.24 37.92
N SER A 15 36.82 23.48 38.00
CA SER A 15 37.63 24.67 37.99
C SER A 15 38.47 24.74 39.25
N LEU A 16 39.75 24.44 39.11
CA LEU A 16 40.77 24.95 40.03
C LEU A 16 40.91 26.43 39.70
N ALA A 17 40.30 27.29 40.54
CA ALA A 17 40.33 28.73 40.38
C ALA A 17 41.77 29.26 40.52
N PHE A 18 42.46 29.43 39.40
CA PHE A 18 43.52 30.42 39.30
C PHE A 18 42.81 31.77 39.01
N VAL A 19 42.70 32.60 40.04
CA VAL A 19 42.35 34.02 39.89
C VAL A 19 43.52 34.69 39.19
N LEU A 20 43.59 34.57 37.86
CA LEU A 20 44.36 35.50 37.05
C LEU A 20 43.44 36.72 36.80
N THR A 21 43.83 37.84 37.40
CA THR A 21 43.23 39.17 37.18
C THR A 21 43.14 39.44 35.67
N ALA A 22 41.93 39.38 35.11
CA ALA A 22 41.62 39.75 33.73
C ALA A 22 41.78 41.27 33.50
N CYS A 23 42.87 41.87 33.95
CA CYS A 23 43.20 43.27 33.73
C CYS A 23 44.10 43.32 32.50
N GLY A 24 43.51 43.68 31.34
CA GLY A 24 44.26 43.95 30.14
C GLY A 24 43.94 43.07 28.90
N ILE A 25 43.07 42.07 29.01
CA ILE A 25 42.64 41.29 27.85
C ILE A 25 41.67 42.10 27.01
N THR A 26 41.99 42.27 25.71
CA THR A 26 41.16 43.00 24.73
C THR A 26 40.62 41.98 23.72
N ILE A 27 39.33 41.82 23.68
CA ILE A 27 38.65 40.98 22.67
C ILE A 27 38.85 41.59 21.29
N THR A 28 39.15 40.75 20.31
CA THR A 28 39.37 41.14 18.90
C THR A 28 38.35 40.52 17.95
N ALA A 29 37.77 39.35 18.30
CA ALA A 29 36.73 38.74 17.52
C ALA A 29 35.80 37.90 18.41
N VAL A 30 34.61 37.63 17.91
CA VAL A 30 33.63 36.66 18.43
C VAL A 30 33.26 35.68 17.35
N HIS A 31 33.18 34.42 17.70
CA HIS A 31 32.81 33.33 16.81
C HIS A 31 31.65 32.54 17.40
N LEU A 32 30.76 32.14 16.56
CA LEU A 32 29.68 31.19 16.85
C LEU A 32 29.96 29.86 16.15
N PRO A 33 29.31 28.78 16.53
CA PRO A 33 29.40 27.51 15.83
C PRO A 33 29.00 27.67 14.34
N ASP A 34 29.49 26.77 13.49
CA ASP A 34 29.16 26.77 12.05
C ASP A 34 27.67 26.58 11.80
N GLU A 35 26.99 25.82 12.68
CA GLU A 35 25.56 25.55 12.63
C GLU A 35 25.03 25.11 14.01
N VAL A 36 23.78 25.45 14.33
CA VAL A 36 23.03 24.90 15.46
C VAL A 36 21.82 24.15 14.94
N GLN A 37 21.64 22.89 15.35
CA GLN A 37 20.47 22.08 15.05
C GLN A 37 19.66 21.84 16.32
N VAL A 38 18.36 22.07 16.25
CA VAL A 38 17.41 21.90 17.36
C VAL A 38 16.11 21.31 16.84
N ASN A 39 15.44 20.47 17.62
CA ASN A 39 14.12 19.99 17.28
C ASN A 39 13.04 20.98 17.76
N VAL A 40 11.89 20.99 17.10
CA VAL A 40 10.71 21.75 17.57
C VAL A 40 10.38 21.36 19.01
N GLY A 41 10.23 22.38 19.86
CA GLY A 41 9.96 22.23 21.29
C GLY A 41 11.18 21.90 22.15
N ALA A 42 12.36 21.73 21.56
CA ALA A 42 13.63 21.53 22.28
C ALA A 42 14.46 22.81 22.33
N THR A 43 15.50 22.78 23.14
CA THR A 43 16.47 23.87 23.29
C THR A 43 17.87 23.43 22.91
N ALA A 44 18.68 24.36 22.40
CA ALA A 44 20.11 24.17 22.14
C ALA A 44 20.87 25.41 22.58
N GLU A 45 22.04 25.20 23.19
CA GLU A 45 22.93 26.30 23.58
C GLU A 45 23.85 26.71 22.42
N THR A 46 23.99 28.00 22.19
CA THR A 46 24.91 28.56 21.21
C THR A 46 26.14 29.06 21.93
N ALA A 47 27.18 28.24 21.97
CA ALA A 47 28.44 28.60 22.64
C ALA A 47 29.24 29.61 21.81
N ALA A 48 29.33 30.86 22.25
CA ALA A 48 30.23 31.83 21.67
C ALA A 48 31.67 31.59 22.12
N THR A 49 32.64 31.78 21.21
CA THR A 49 34.06 31.75 21.50
C THR A 49 34.65 33.10 21.11
N TYR A 50 35.73 33.51 21.80
CA TYR A 50 36.30 34.83 21.67
C TYR A 50 37.79 34.78 21.36
N GLU A 51 38.24 35.67 20.50
CA GLU A 51 39.67 35.90 20.29
C GLU A 51 40.13 37.16 21.03
N SER A 52 41.36 37.18 21.46
CA SER A 52 41.95 38.32 22.16
C SER A 52 43.31 38.70 21.58
N LYS A 53 43.65 40.01 21.72
CA LYS A 53 44.93 40.52 21.27
C LYS A 53 46.11 39.92 22.08
N GLN A 54 45.87 39.62 23.34
CA GLN A 54 46.82 38.97 24.24
C GLN A 54 46.64 37.45 24.18
N GLU A 55 47.72 36.69 24.28
CA GLU A 55 47.66 35.25 24.45
C GLU A 55 46.99 34.94 25.80
N ALA A 56 45.80 34.34 25.75
CA ALA A 56 45.00 34.05 26.94
C ALA A 56 44.22 32.73 26.70
N ASP A 57 43.98 32.01 27.79
CA ASP A 57 43.12 30.83 27.74
C ASP A 57 41.63 31.22 27.55
N SER A 58 40.81 30.24 27.21
CA SER A 58 39.38 30.44 26.91
C SER A 58 38.60 31.01 28.11
N ALA A 59 38.97 30.67 29.34
CA ALA A 59 38.35 31.17 30.56
C ALA A 59 38.62 32.67 30.77
N ALA A 60 39.86 33.10 30.52
CA ALA A 60 40.25 34.49 30.62
C ALA A 60 39.64 35.35 29.48
N GLN A 61 39.52 34.77 28.28
CA GLN A 61 38.82 35.40 27.15
C GLN A 61 37.31 35.55 27.45
N GLN A 62 36.67 34.53 28.00
CA GLN A 62 35.28 34.59 28.44
C GLN A 62 35.06 35.67 29.51
N ALA A 63 35.94 35.71 30.55
CA ALA A 63 35.83 36.72 31.61
C ALA A 63 36.07 38.16 31.11
N ALA A 64 36.76 38.36 29.98
CA ALA A 64 36.90 39.63 29.32
C ALA A 64 35.65 39.97 28.48
N ALA A 65 35.07 38.97 27.79
CA ALA A 65 33.86 39.09 27.03
C ALA A 65 32.62 39.36 27.91
N ASP A 66 32.56 38.82 29.13
CA ASP A 66 31.49 39.07 30.11
C ASP A 66 31.40 40.54 30.57
N LYS A 67 32.40 41.38 30.25
CA LYS A 67 32.38 42.82 30.50
C LYS A 67 31.78 43.62 29.32
N ILE A 68 31.47 42.97 28.22
CA ILE A 68 30.87 43.55 27.04
C ILE A 68 29.39 43.21 27.07
N ASP A 69 28.52 44.18 26.85
CA ASP A 69 27.12 43.95 26.72
C ASP A 69 26.86 43.35 25.34
N TRP A 70 26.31 42.16 25.32
CA TRP A 70 25.98 41.41 24.13
C TRP A 70 24.45 41.34 23.90
N THR A 71 24.02 41.36 22.65
CA THR A 71 22.63 41.20 22.26
C THR A 71 22.54 40.01 21.30
N TRP A 72 21.63 39.13 21.61
CA TRP A 72 21.23 38.00 20.76
C TRP A 72 19.99 38.38 19.98
N GLU A 73 20.01 38.09 18.68
CA GLU A 73 18.86 38.31 17.79
C GLU A 73 18.63 37.09 16.93
N ILE A 74 17.37 36.73 16.66
CA ILE A 74 16.97 35.67 15.74
C ILE A 74 16.36 36.33 14.49
N GLY A 75 16.70 35.80 13.31
CA GLY A 75 16.26 36.35 12.03
C GLY A 75 14.78 36.09 11.73
N ASP A 76 14.23 34.96 12.16
CA ASP A 76 12.81 34.60 12.05
C ASP A 76 12.32 34.00 13.35
N ASP A 77 11.55 34.77 14.10
CA ASP A 77 11.01 34.40 15.41
C ASP A 77 9.83 33.41 15.32
N SER A 78 9.27 33.19 14.14
CA SER A 78 8.28 32.14 13.89
C SER A 78 8.91 30.75 13.80
N ILE A 79 10.23 30.66 13.51
CA ILE A 79 10.99 29.39 13.38
C ILE A 79 11.68 29.06 14.70
N ALA A 80 12.36 30.00 15.32
CA ALA A 80 13.06 29.82 16.58
C ALA A 80 13.05 31.10 17.41
N SER A 81 13.26 30.98 18.71
CA SER A 81 13.56 32.11 19.61
C SER A 81 14.95 31.95 20.22
N VAL A 82 15.55 33.05 20.63
CA VAL A 82 16.82 33.04 21.39
C VAL A 82 16.65 33.86 22.66
N ASP A 83 17.19 33.37 23.77
CA ASP A 83 17.22 34.12 25.05
C ASP A 83 18.49 34.95 25.22
N ALA A 84 18.56 35.72 26.32
CA ALA A 84 19.73 36.58 26.64
C ALA A 84 21.02 35.77 26.87
N ASN A 85 20.97 34.48 27.08
CA ASN A 85 22.11 33.60 27.27
C ASN A 85 22.53 32.87 25.99
N GLY A 86 21.83 33.11 24.86
CA GLY A 86 22.12 32.41 23.61
C GLY A 86 21.48 31.02 23.52
N VAL A 87 20.50 30.71 24.37
CA VAL A 87 19.76 29.47 24.30
C VAL A 87 18.68 29.59 23.24
N ILE A 88 18.77 28.77 22.20
CA ILE A 88 17.82 28.72 21.09
C ILE A 88 16.72 27.72 21.41
N THR A 89 15.46 28.11 21.21
CA THR A 89 14.29 27.24 21.32
C THR A 89 13.65 27.09 19.94
N GLY A 90 13.51 25.84 19.45
CA GLY A 90 12.84 25.52 18.19
C GLY A 90 11.33 25.68 18.32
N ILE A 91 10.70 26.45 17.42
CA ILE A 91 9.25 26.74 17.41
C ILE A 91 8.57 25.98 16.26
N LYS A 92 9.16 26.04 15.06
CA LYS A 92 8.61 25.44 13.84
C LYS A 92 9.76 24.96 12.96
N GLY A 93 9.55 23.84 12.22
CA GLY A 93 10.53 23.33 11.26
C GLY A 93 10.93 24.38 10.22
N GLY A 94 12.24 24.54 9.97
CA GLY A 94 12.76 25.50 9.02
C GLY A 94 14.17 25.98 9.39
N ASN A 95 14.65 26.98 8.63
CA ASN A 95 15.99 27.54 8.79
C ASN A 95 15.89 29.03 9.13
N THR A 96 16.71 29.46 10.07
CA THR A 96 16.87 30.87 10.45
C THR A 96 18.34 31.16 10.79
N ILE A 97 18.64 32.34 11.25
CA ILE A 97 19.99 32.77 11.63
C ILE A 97 19.93 33.41 13.00
N VAL A 98 20.79 32.94 13.93
CA VAL A 98 21.04 33.69 15.17
C VAL A 98 22.23 34.62 14.99
N THR A 99 22.13 35.81 15.52
CA THR A 99 23.17 36.85 15.46
C THR A 99 23.52 37.28 16.89
N LEU A 100 24.80 37.32 17.20
CA LEU A 100 25.32 37.91 18.42
C LEU A 100 26.02 39.22 18.05
N THR A 101 25.70 40.32 18.73
CA THR A 101 26.27 41.62 18.44
C THR A 101 26.63 42.32 19.76
N SER A 102 27.81 42.97 19.82
CA SER A 102 28.19 43.82 20.97
C SER A 102 27.38 45.12 20.95
N ALA A 103 27.06 45.68 22.12
CA ALA A 103 26.25 46.90 22.22
C ALA A 103 26.86 48.12 21.49
N ASP A 104 28.16 48.18 21.33
CA ASP A 104 28.87 49.21 20.56
C ASP A 104 28.97 48.90 19.06
N GLY A 105 28.44 47.78 18.62
CA GLY A 105 28.38 47.34 17.21
C GLY A 105 29.71 46.93 16.60
N LYS A 106 30.81 46.82 17.40
CA LYS A 106 32.11 46.52 16.87
C LYS A 106 32.33 45.05 16.57
N PHE A 107 31.60 44.16 17.27
CA PHE A 107 31.71 42.72 17.13
C PHE A 107 30.36 42.15 16.74
N SER A 108 30.34 41.32 15.74
CA SER A 108 29.11 40.55 15.33
C SER A 108 29.50 39.20 14.77
N ALA A 109 28.76 38.17 15.15
CA ALA A 109 28.89 36.84 14.60
C ALA A 109 27.50 36.28 14.28
N LYS A 110 27.42 35.42 13.26
CA LYS A 110 26.20 34.79 12.82
C LYS A 110 26.34 33.29 12.78
N CYS A 111 25.26 32.58 13.13
CA CYS A 111 25.22 31.14 13.08
C CYS A 111 23.88 30.70 12.44
N PRO A 112 23.91 29.89 11.39
CA PRO A 112 22.72 29.22 10.86
C PRO A 112 22.06 28.34 11.93
N VAL A 113 20.76 28.38 12.00
CA VAL A 113 19.94 27.56 12.90
C VAL A 113 18.97 26.74 12.06
N THR A 114 19.09 25.43 12.17
CA THR A 114 18.17 24.48 11.57
C THR A 114 17.25 23.91 12.65
N VAL A 115 15.96 24.18 12.53
CA VAL A 115 14.93 23.58 13.39
C VAL A 115 14.34 22.37 12.70
N ASN A 116 14.53 21.20 13.27
CA ASN A 116 14.02 19.94 12.74
C ASN A 116 12.62 19.64 13.32
N GLN A 117 11.67 19.32 12.46
CA GLN A 117 10.36 18.78 12.81
C GLN A 117 10.28 17.31 12.39
N PRO A 118 10.53 16.37 13.31
CA PRO A 118 10.55 14.95 12.96
C PRO A 118 9.19 14.46 12.47
N LEU A 119 9.20 13.61 11.45
CA LEU A 119 8.01 12.90 10.97
C LEU A 119 7.56 11.88 12.03
N LYS A 120 6.25 11.87 12.34
CA LYS A 120 5.64 10.94 13.31
C LYS A 120 4.81 9.87 12.64
N ALA A 121 4.11 10.23 11.56
CA ALA A 121 3.26 9.30 10.82
C ALA A 121 3.13 9.70 9.35
N ILE A 122 2.93 8.69 8.50
CA ILE A 122 2.46 8.83 7.12
C ILE A 122 1.06 8.23 7.09
N LYS A 123 0.09 8.94 6.53
CA LYS A 123 -1.28 8.42 6.33
C LYS A 123 -1.53 8.21 4.85
N MET A 124 -2.13 7.09 4.52
CA MET A 124 -2.44 6.68 3.15
C MET A 124 -3.71 5.83 3.16
N ASP A 125 -4.61 6.09 2.23
CA ASP A 125 -5.86 5.34 2.09
C ASP A 125 -5.67 4.12 1.17
N ASP A 126 -6.58 3.15 1.28
CA ASP A 126 -6.64 2.00 0.39
C ASP A 126 -6.98 2.46 -1.04
N ILE A 127 -6.39 1.79 -2.04
CA ILE A 127 -6.51 2.14 -3.45
C ILE A 127 -7.25 1.02 -4.18
N ALA A 128 -8.27 1.40 -4.98
CA ALA A 128 -8.98 0.50 -5.85
C ALA A 128 -8.72 0.89 -7.31
N LEU A 129 -8.22 -0.06 -8.11
CA LEU A 129 -7.95 0.10 -9.53
C LEU A 129 -8.72 -0.95 -10.34
N GLU A 130 -8.80 -0.72 -11.63
CA GLU A 130 -9.43 -1.61 -12.58
C GLU A 130 -8.51 -1.86 -13.77
N THR A 131 -8.53 -3.07 -14.33
CA THR A 131 -7.71 -3.38 -15.51
C THR A 131 -8.28 -2.77 -16.80
N ASN A 132 -9.58 -2.44 -16.81
CA ASN A 132 -10.32 -1.97 -18.00
C ASN A 132 -11.18 -0.71 -17.74
N GLY A 133 -10.89 0.05 -16.69
CA GLY A 133 -11.60 1.29 -16.33
C GLY A 133 -10.64 2.29 -15.72
N HIS A 134 -10.65 2.42 -14.41
CA HIS A 134 -9.70 3.22 -13.64
C HIS A 134 -8.36 2.48 -13.51
N THR A 135 -7.57 2.49 -14.58
CA THR A 135 -6.35 1.66 -14.71
C THR A 135 -5.15 2.21 -13.93
N SER A 136 -5.22 3.44 -13.41
CA SER A 136 -4.11 4.04 -12.69
C SER A 136 -4.53 5.23 -11.85
N GLU A 137 -3.83 5.43 -10.73
CA GLU A 137 -4.07 6.52 -9.79
C GLU A 137 -2.75 7.07 -9.24
N THR A 138 -2.69 8.39 -9.00
CA THR A 138 -1.56 9.00 -8.28
C THR A 138 -1.69 8.69 -6.81
N VAL A 139 -0.63 8.12 -6.25
CA VAL A 139 -0.61 7.75 -4.82
C VAL A 139 -0.63 9.00 -3.97
N ALA A 140 -1.71 9.19 -3.22
CA ALA A 140 -1.85 10.27 -2.26
C ALA A 140 -1.48 9.79 -0.85
N TYR A 141 -0.74 10.64 -0.14
CA TYR A 141 -0.42 10.43 1.28
C TYR A 141 -0.32 11.77 1.99
N THR A 142 -0.46 11.75 3.30
CA THR A 142 -0.27 12.93 4.15
C THR A 142 0.77 12.63 5.23
N LEU A 143 1.57 13.65 5.56
CA LEU A 143 2.61 13.59 6.58
C LEU A 143 2.10 14.24 7.87
N GLU A 144 2.44 13.65 9.01
CA GLU A 144 2.11 14.19 10.33
C GLU A 144 3.37 14.32 11.21
N PRO A 145 3.68 15.53 11.64
CA PRO A 145 2.99 16.79 11.37
C PRO A 145 3.21 17.25 9.91
N ALA A 146 2.30 18.08 9.38
CA ALA A 146 2.34 18.52 7.98
C ALA A 146 3.52 19.46 7.65
N ASP A 147 4.14 20.05 8.67
CA ASP A 147 5.32 20.92 8.61
C ASP A 147 6.61 20.14 8.95
N THR A 148 6.61 18.82 8.76
CA THR A 148 7.81 17.99 8.96
C THR A 148 8.97 18.45 8.06
N THR A 149 10.17 18.32 8.55
CA THR A 149 11.41 18.51 7.76
C THR A 149 11.93 17.19 7.17
N GLU A 150 11.24 16.08 7.43
CA GLU A 150 11.54 14.73 6.93
C GLU A 150 10.47 14.32 5.91
N ASP A 151 10.48 14.90 4.72
CA ASP A 151 9.48 14.73 3.68
C ASP A 151 9.93 13.82 2.52
N ASP A 152 11.11 13.23 2.62
CA ASP A 152 11.62 12.27 1.61
C ASP A 152 10.92 10.91 1.75
N VAL A 153 9.81 10.74 1.02
CA VAL A 153 8.98 9.54 1.05
C VAL A 153 9.28 8.64 -0.15
N THR A 154 9.64 7.40 0.14
CA THR A 154 9.81 6.34 -0.86
C THR A 154 8.60 5.42 -0.88
N LEU A 155 8.03 5.18 -2.07
CA LEU A 155 6.92 4.25 -2.29
C LEU A 155 7.44 2.92 -2.83
N SER A 156 6.80 1.82 -2.44
CA SER A 156 7.06 0.48 -2.96
C SER A 156 5.80 -0.37 -2.97
N VAL A 157 5.68 -1.28 -3.95
CA VAL A 157 4.58 -2.24 -4.07
C VAL A 157 5.10 -3.63 -3.73
N ALA A 158 4.30 -4.42 -3.02
CA ALA A 158 4.70 -5.75 -2.56
C ALA A 158 4.65 -6.80 -3.69
N ASP A 159 3.70 -6.67 -4.63
CA ASP A 159 3.54 -7.57 -5.77
C ASP A 159 3.27 -6.74 -7.04
N GLU A 160 4.28 -6.60 -7.86
CA GLU A 160 4.22 -5.85 -9.12
C GLU A 160 3.48 -6.58 -10.25
N SER A 161 3.16 -7.86 -10.07
CA SER A 161 2.31 -8.61 -11.02
C SER A 161 0.83 -8.21 -10.91
N ILE A 162 0.41 -7.58 -9.80
CA ILE A 162 -0.94 -7.10 -9.56
C ILE A 162 -1.04 -5.60 -9.86
N ALA A 163 -0.12 -4.81 -9.31
CA ALA A 163 -0.02 -3.37 -9.56
C ALA A 163 1.43 -2.92 -9.47
N LYS A 164 1.86 -2.00 -10.33
CA LYS A 164 3.23 -1.47 -10.35
C LYS A 164 3.26 0.04 -10.19
N LEU A 165 4.39 0.57 -9.71
CA LEU A 165 4.64 2.01 -9.63
C LEU A 165 5.35 2.51 -10.89
N GLU A 166 4.84 3.61 -11.44
CA GLU A 166 5.48 4.42 -12.48
C GLU A 166 5.67 5.83 -11.92
N GLY A 167 6.83 6.06 -11.29
CA GLY A 167 7.05 7.26 -10.47
C GLY A 167 6.15 7.28 -9.23
N ASN A 168 5.25 8.26 -9.11
CA ASN A 168 4.25 8.35 -8.04
C ASN A 168 2.87 7.85 -8.48
N LYS A 169 2.77 7.20 -9.63
CA LYS A 169 1.53 6.69 -10.20
C LYS A 169 1.47 5.17 -10.05
N LEU A 170 0.41 4.69 -9.44
CA LEU A 170 0.12 3.27 -9.33
C LEU A 170 -0.69 2.83 -10.55
N VAL A 171 -0.28 1.76 -11.22
CA VAL A 171 -0.87 1.24 -12.46
C VAL A 171 -1.33 -0.19 -12.23
N ALA A 172 -2.57 -0.51 -12.60
CA ALA A 172 -3.13 -1.86 -12.57
C ALA A 172 -2.43 -2.76 -13.59
N VAL A 173 -2.13 -4.01 -13.21
CA VAL A 173 -1.51 -5.03 -14.08
C VAL A 173 -2.43 -6.23 -14.26
N SER A 174 -2.91 -6.81 -13.16
CA SER A 174 -3.83 -7.94 -13.16
C SER A 174 -4.72 -7.94 -11.92
N ASP A 175 -5.83 -8.66 -11.98
CA ASP A 175 -6.74 -8.84 -10.85
C ASP A 175 -6.04 -9.40 -9.63
N GLY A 176 -6.41 -8.88 -8.46
CA GLY A 176 -5.88 -9.34 -7.19
C GLY A 176 -5.81 -8.27 -6.12
N SER A 177 -5.08 -8.57 -5.07
CA SER A 177 -4.80 -7.63 -4.00
C SER A 177 -3.34 -7.65 -3.61
N THR A 178 -2.75 -6.47 -3.48
CA THR A 178 -1.37 -6.27 -3.02
C THR A 178 -1.33 -5.18 -1.97
N LYS A 179 -0.13 -4.74 -1.58
CA LYS A 179 0.07 -3.62 -0.65
C LYS A 179 1.03 -2.62 -1.26
N ILE A 180 0.70 -1.34 -1.11
CA ILE A 180 1.64 -0.26 -1.31
C ILE A 180 2.17 0.19 0.05
N THR A 181 3.44 0.52 0.12
CA THR A 181 4.12 0.96 1.34
C THR A 181 4.81 2.28 1.08
N ALA A 182 4.59 3.25 1.97
CA ALA A 182 5.31 4.51 2.04
C ALA A 182 6.30 4.47 3.21
N THR A 183 7.53 4.91 2.97
CA THR A 183 8.61 4.90 3.96
C THR A 183 9.37 6.22 3.91
N SER A 184 9.58 6.84 5.06
CA SER A 184 10.49 7.98 5.26
C SER A 184 11.30 7.74 6.54
N GLY A 185 12.60 7.61 6.41
CA GLY A 185 13.47 7.25 7.54
C GLY A 185 13.03 5.94 8.22
N ILE A 186 12.60 6.05 9.48
CA ILE A 186 12.10 4.91 10.27
C ILE A 186 10.56 4.81 10.25
N VAL A 187 9.88 5.86 9.77
CA VAL A 187 8.41 5.91 9.70
C VAL A 187 7.93 5.17 8.47
N LYS A 188 6.97 4.29 8.65
CA LYS A 188 6.43 3.42 7.60
C LYS A 188 4.94 3.22 7.76
N THR A 189 4.22 3.26 6.62
CA THR A 189 2.80 2.90 6.55
C THR A 189 2.53 2.04 5.33
N SER A 190 1.41 1.34 5.32
CA SER A 190 0.98 0.55 4.16
C SER A 190 -0.51 0.65 3.98
N ALA A 191 -0.95 0.69 2.72
CA ALA A 191 -2.34 0.63 2.30
C ALA A 191 -2.58 -0.60 1.41
N LYS A 192 -3.81 -1.07 1.39
CA LYS A 192 -4.24 -2.15 0.52
C LYS A 192 -4.47 -1.61 -0.89
N VAL A 193 -4.01 -2.35 -1.89
CA VAL A 193 -4.32 -2.12 -3.30
C VAL A 193 -5.18 -3.28 -3.77
N THR A 194 -6.34 -2.97 -4.35
CA THR A 194 -7.21 -3.98 -4.96
C THR A 194 -7.38 -3.64 -6.43
N VAL A 195 -7.13 -4.62 -7.29
CA VAL A 195 -7.32 -4.51 -8.74
C VAL A 195 -8.41 -5.47 -9.17
N THR A 196 -9.36 -4.98 -9.93
CA THR A 196 -10.49 -5.76 -10.46
C THR A 196 -10.67 -5.52 -11.95
N THR A 197 -11.28 -6.49 -12.63
CA THR A 197 -11.74 -6.36 -14.03
C THR A 197 -13.24 -6.26 -14.03
N LYS A 198 -13.79 -5.17 -14.53
CA LYS A 198 -15.25 -4.96 -14.63
C LYS A 198 -15.86 -5.75 -15.79
N VAL A 199 -17.15 -6.06 -15.65
CA VAL A 199 -17.98 -6.55 -16.76
C VAL A 199 -18.29 -5.39 -17.70
N GLU A 200 -17.97 -5.57 -18.99
CA GLU A 200 -18.26 -4.58 -20.03
C GLU A 200 -19.54 -4.90 -20.81
N GLN A 201 -19.81 -6.20 -20.99
CA GLN A 201 -20.96 -6.64 -21.77
C GLN A 201 -21.48 -8.00 -21.31
N ILE A 202 -22.80 -8.18 -21.43
CA ILE A 202 -23.47 -9.48 -21.35
C ILE A 202 -24.07 -9.79 -22.70
N ALA A 203 -23.73 -10.94 -23.29
CA ALA A 203 -24.33 -11.47 -24.51
C ALA A 203 -25.20 -12.68 -24.20
N LEU A 204 -26.44 -12.71 -24.68
CA LEU A 204 -27.33 -13.84 -24.51
C LEU A 204 -27.24 -14.78 -25.70
N SER A 205 -27.38 -16.10 -25.48
CA SER A 205 -27.45 -17.12 -26.54
C SER A 205 -28.62 -16.94 -27.48
N LYS A 206 -29.65 -16.21 -27.03
CA LYS A 206 -30.85 -15.82 -27.81
C LYS A 206 -31.36 -14.47 -27.29
N THR A 207 -31.85 -13.63 -28.18
CA THR A 207 -32.45 -12.32 -27.85
C THR A 207 -33.96 -12.31 -27.90
N GLU A 208 -34.55 -13.33 -28.54
CA GLU A 208 -36.02 -13.49 -28.63
C GLU A 208 -36.43 -14.96 -28.74
N GLY A 209 -37.67 -15.26 -28.44
CA GLY A 209 -38.22 -16.60 -28.61
C GLY A 209 -39.71 -16.71 -28.34
N VAL A 210 -40.23 -17.86 -28.74
CA VAL A 210 -41.66 -18.21 -28.57
C VAL A 210 -41.74 -19.53 -27.83
N LEU A 211 -42.50 -19.57 -26.74
CA LEU A 211 -42.79 -20.79 -25.99
C LEU A 211 -44.32 -21.04 -25.96
N THR A 212 -44.68 -22.28 -25.71
CA THR A 212 -46.04 -22.65 -25.33
C THR A 212 -46.11 -22.84 -23.83
N VAL A 213 -47.22 -22.48 -23.20
CA VAL A 213 -47.46 -22.67 -21.75
C VAL A 213 -47.04 -24.08 -21.30
N GLY A 214 -46.25 -24.15 -20.23
CA GLY A 214 -45.71 -25.38 -19.69
C GLY A 214 -44.34 -25.81 -20.24
N ASN A 215 -43.87 -25.17 -21.33
CA ASN A 215 -42.53 -25.43 -21.87
C ASN A 215 -41.48 -24.52 -21.25
N SER A 216 -40.20 -24.93 -21.34
CA SER A 216 -39.07 -24.14 -20.86
C SER A 216 -37.96 -24.12 -21.90
N VAL A 217 -37.10 -23.08 -21.79
CA VAL A 217 -35.85 -22.90 -22.55
C VAL A 217 -34.77 -22.40 -21.61
N THR A 218 -33.55 -22.81 -21.85
CA THR A 218 -32.41 -22.24 -21.12
C THR A 218 -31.73 -21.21 -22.01
N ILE A 219 -31.54 -20.01 -21.46
CA ILE A 219 -30.77 -18.91 -22.05
C ILE A 219 -29.44 -18.84 -21.34
N THR A 220 -28.33 -18.93 -22.07
CA THR A 220 -27.01 -18.72 -21.53
C THR A 220 -26.59 -17.28 -21.69
N ALA A 221 -26.01 -16.70 -20.65
CA ALA A 221 -25.33 -15.40 -20.66
C ALA A 221 -23.84 -15.63 -20.78
N THR A 222 -23.19 -14.90 -21.66
CA THR A 222 -21.73 -14.83 -21.79
C THR A 222 -21.31 -13.44 -21.37
N VAL A 223 -20.43 -13.34 -20.39
CA VAL A 223 -19.88 -12.07 -19.86
C VAL A 223 -18.58 -11.76 -20.59
N THR A 224 -18.37 -10.51 -20.91
CA THR A 224 -17.13 -9.98 -21.51
C THR A 224 -16.61 -8.84 -20.63
N PRO A 225 -15.29 -8.79 -20.34
CA PRO A 225 -14.29 -9.78 -20.69
C PRO A 225 -14.45 -11.10 -19.91
N ASP A 226 -13.88 -12.18 -20.41
CA ASP A 226 -14.00 -13.52 -19.81
C ASP A 226 -13.26 -13.67 -18.46
N ASN A 227 -12.31 -12.76 -18.22
CA ASN A 227 -11.57 -12.62 -16.97
C ASN A 227 -12.20 -11.59 -16.00
N ALA A 228 -13.46 -11.18 -16.20
CA ALA A 228 -14.11 -10.29 -15.23
C ALA A 228 -14.06 -10.87 -13.81
N THR A 229 -13.67 -10.06 -12.84
CA THR A 229 -13.47 -10.47 -11.43
C THR A 229 -14.73 -11.07 -10.83
N ASN A 230 -15.89 -10.53 -11.20
CA ASN A 230 -17.20 -11.09 -10.84
C ASN A 230 -18.07 -11.21 -12.11
N ALA A 231 -18.13 -12.41 -12.66
CA ALA A 231 -18.93 -12.75 -13.83
C ALA A 231 -20.36 -13.22 -13.49
N THR A 232 -20.80 -13.04 -12.24
CA THR A 232 -22.14 -13.45 -11.79
C THR A 232 -23.23 -12.61 -12.49
N VAL A 233 -24.26 -13.30 -12.99
CA VAL A 233 -25.39 -12.69 -13.66
C VAL A 233 -26.67 -12.97 -12.88
N ASN A 234 -27.43 -11.93 -12.58
CA ASN A 234 -28.73 -11.98 -11.95
C ASN A 234 -29.84 -11.98 -13.02
N TRP A 235 -30.75 -12.92 -12.92
CA TRP A 235 -31.89 -13.08 -13.85
C TRP A 235 -33.19 -12.57 -13.25
N THR A 236 -33.96 -11.82 -14.04
CA THR A 236 -35.27 -11.31 -13.64
C THR A 236 -36.26 -11.44 -14.79
N SER A 237 -37.54 -11.57 -14.46
CA SER A 237 -38.65 -11.53 -15.41
C SER A 237 -39.46 -10.26 -15.21
N SER A 238 -39.85 -9.61 -16.31
CA SER A 238 -40.73 -8.44 -16.26
C SER A 238 -42.18 -8.79 -15.83
N ASP A 239 -42.58 -10.06 -16.00
CA ASP A 239 -43.88 -10.58 -15.55
C ASP A 239 -43.78 -12.08 -15.23
N GLU A 240 -43.64 -12.39 -13.95
CA GLU A 240 -43.57 -13.78 -13.46
C GLU A 240 -44.85 -14.58 -13.62
N LYS A 241 -45.99 -13.90 -13.88
CA LYS A 241 -47.26 -14.57 -14.19
C LYS A 241 -47.26 -15.13 -15.61
N VAL A 242 -46.47 -14.54 -16.52
CA VAL A 242 -46.31 -14.98 -17.91
C VAL A 242 -45.14 -15.97 -18.02
N ALA A 243 -44.02 -15.64 -17.44
CA ALA A 243 -42.82 -16.50 -17.44
C ALA A 243 -41.95 -16.27 -16.21
N THR A 244 -41.39 -17.34 -15.66
CA THR A 244 -40.39 -17.30 -14.58
C THR A 244 -39.03 -17.64 -15.13
N VAL A 245 -37.95 -17.17 -14.45
CA VAL A 245 -36.58 -17.52 -14.75
C VAL A 245 -35.87 -17.91 -13.45
N ASP A 246 -35.01 -18.92 -13.49
CA ASP A 246 -34.17 -19.30 -12.38
C ASP A 246 -32.73 -18.76 -12.55
N SER A 247 -31.90 -18.95 -11.51
CA SER A 247 -30.50 -18.49 -11.51
C SER A 247 -29.62 -19.13 -12.58
N SER A 248 -30.04 -20.21 -13.21
CA SER A 248 -29.34 -20.87 -14.33
C SER A 248 -29.75 -20.34 -15.71
N GLY A 249 -30.65 -19.34 -15.76
CA GLY A 249 -31.23 -18.81 -17.02
C GLY A 249 -32.28 -19.72 -17.65
N LYS A 250 -32.83 -20.70 -16.89
CA LYS A 250 -33.92 -21.52 -17.36
C LYS A 250 -35.25 -20.75 -17.23
N VAL A 251 -35.80 -20.42 -18.35
CA VAL A 251 -37.07 -19.70 -18.48
C VAL A 251 -38.21 -20.72 -18.64
N THR A 252 -39.26 -20.59 -17.83
CA THR A 252 -40.45 -21.45 -17.86
C THR A 252 -41.71 -20.64 -18.18
N ALA A 253 -42.42 -21.02 -19.22
CA ALA A 253 -43.67 -20.38 -19.64
C ALA A 253 -44.85 -20.77 -18.73
N VAL A 254 -45.46 -19.79 -18.04
CA VAL A 254 -46.53 -19.98 -17.04
C VAL A 254 -47.90 -19.71 -17.65
N ALA A 255 -48.07 -18.58 -18.33
CA ALA A 255 -49.34 -18.21 -18.96
C ALA A 255 -49.09 -17.51 -20.32
N ALA A 256 -50.12 -17.48 -21.20
CA ALA A 256 -50.00 -16.78 -22.48
C ALA A 256 -49.85 -15.25 -22.28
N GLY A 257 -48.92 -14.65 -23.01
CA GLY A 257 -48.56 -13.23 -22.90
C GLY A 257 -47.17 -12.94 -23.41
N ASN A 258 -46.66 -11.74 -23.11
CA ASN A 258 -45.27 -11.34 -23.40
C ASN A 258 -44.56 -11.04 -22.11
N ALA A 259 -43.31 -11.45 -22.02
CA ALA A 259 -42.41 -11.10 -20.90
C ALA A 259 -41.02 -10.83 -21.45
N THR A 260 -40.27 -9.95 -20.77
CA THR A 260 -38.86 -9.73 -21.02
C THR A 260 -38.08 -10.37 -19.87
N ILE A 261 -37.15 -11.26 -20.21
CA ILE A 261 -36.20 -11.85 -19.25
C ILE A 261 -34.93 -11.03 -19.35
N LYS A 262 -34.50 -10.47 -18.21
CA LYS A 262 -33.32 -9.62 -18.14
C LYS A 262 -32.19 -10.31 -17.37
N ALA A 263 -31.04 -10.33 -17.98
CA ALA A 263 -29.75 -10.72 -17.36
C ALA A 263 -28.96 -9.46 -16.98
N THR A 264 -28.64 -9.29 -15.73
CA THR A 264 -27.93 -8.09 -15.21
C THR A 264 -26.67 -8.54 -14.49
N SER A 265 -25.55 -7.83 -14.71
CA SER A 265 -24.32 -8.08 -13.96
C SER A 265 -24.52 -7.79 -12.48
N GLU A 266 -24.03 -8.66 -11.61
CA GLU A 266 -24.06 -8.44 -10.17
C GLU A 266 -23.07 -7.35 -9.73
N SER A 267 -21.93 -7.24 -10.42
CA SER A 267 -20.89 -6.26 -10.11
C SER A 267 -21.18 -4.86 -10.67
N ASP A 268 -21.98 -4.80 -11.76
CA ASP A 268 -22.34 -3.53 -12.41
C ASP A 268 -23.79 -3.61 -12.91
N GLY A 269 -24.71 -3.03 -12.15
CA GLY A 269 -26.15 -3.07 -12.44
C GLY A 269 -26.57 -2.39 -13.76
N ASP A 270 -25.70 -1.58 -14.35
CA ASP A 270 -25.95 -0.90 -15.64
C ASP A 270 -25.69 -1.82 -16.83
N VAL A 271 -24.85 -2.86 -16.64
CA VAL A 271 -24.58 -3.85 -17.70
C VAL A 271 -25.62 -4.95 -17.68
N SER A 272 -26.44 -5.00 -18.73
CA SER A 272 -27.51 -5.98 -18.82
C SER A 272 -27.83 -6.35 -20.27
N ALA A 273 -28.56 -7.47 -20.44
CA ALA A 273 -29.09 -7.92 -21.73
C ALA A 273 -30.49 -8.50 -21.58
N ASP A 274 -31.32 -8.30 -22.58
CA ASP A 274 -32.74 -8.65 -22.58
C ASP A 274 -33.05 -9.80 -23.57
N TYR A 275 -33.94 -10.71 -23.16
CA TYR A 275 -34.52 -11.74 -23.98
C TYR A 275 -36.02 -11.52 -24.03
N ALA A 276 -36.55 -11.22 -25.24
CA ALA A 276 -37.98 -11.01 -25.50
C ALA A 276 -38.68 -12.36 -25.66
N LEU A 277 -39.66 -12.65 -24.82
CA LEU A 277 -40.40 -13.90 -24.84
C LEU A 277 -41.88 -13.68 -25.14
N THR A 278 -42.39 -14.41 -26.13
CA THR A 278 -43.81 -14.55 -26.38
C THR A 278 -44.27 -15.95 -25.95
N VAL A 279 -45.26 -16.02 -25.07
CA VAL A 279 -45.87 -17.28 -24.63
C VAL A 279 -47.21 -17.47 -25.26
N ASN A 280 -47.36 -18.53 -26.06
CA ASN A 280 -48.62 -18.93 -26.68
C ASN A 280 -49.41 -19.87 -25.78
N LYS A 281 -50.72 -19.80 -25.85
CA LYS A 281 -51.65 -20.72 -25.19
C LYS A 281 -51.40 -22.15 -25.69
N ALA A 282 -51.37 -23.13 -24.79
CA ALA A 282 -51.36 -24.52 -25.19
C ALA A 282 -52.55 -24.87 -26.10
N ALA A 283 -52.29 -25.54 -27.21
CA ALA A 283 -53.39 -26.04 -28.07
C ALA A 283 -54.32 -26.95 -27.25
N ALA A 284 -55.60 -26.69 -27.29
CA ALA A 284 -56.55 -27.56 -26.64
C ALA A 284 -56.43 -28.98 -27.25
N LYS A 285 -56.17 -29.97 -26.39
CA LYS A 285 -56.19 -31.38 -26.81
C LYS A 285 -57.55 -31.64 -27.50
N PRO A 286 -57.61 -32.18 -28.73
CA PRO A 286 -58.83 -32.47 -29.35
C PRO A 286 -59.68 -33.34 -28.41
N ALA A 287 -60.90 -32.87 -28.09
CA ALA A 287 -61.89 -33.72 -27.40
C ALA A 287 -62.22 -34.88 -28.34
N THR A 288 -61.85 -36.08 -27.99
CA THR A 288 -62.31 -37.28 -28.62
C THR A 288 -63.84 -37.36 -28.32
N ASN A 289 -64.67 -36.78 -29.20
CA ASN A 289 -66.05 -37.00 -29.15
C ASN A 289 -66.33 -38.48 -29.48
N TYR A 290 -66.50 -39.26 -28.43
CA TYR A 290 -67.09 -40.55 -28.54
C TYR A 290 -68.61 -40.31 -28.72
N SER A 291 -69.04 -40.19 -30.00
CA SER A 291 -70.48 -40.15 -30.37
C SER A 291 -71.02 -41.60 -30.30
N GLY A 292 -71.52 -41.90 -29.10
CA GLY A 292 -72.31 -43.14 -28.94
C GLY A 292 -73.67 -42.98 -29.66
N THR A 293 -73.80 -43.47 -30.90
CA THR A 293 -75.06 -43.68 -31.48
C THR A 293 -75.73 -44.92 -30.85
N THR A 294 -76.78 -44.70 -30.07
CA THR A 294 -77.71 -45.74 -29.63
C THR A 294 -78.49 -46.19 -30.85
N SER A 295 -78.31 -47.40 -31.31
CA SER A 295 -79.23 -48.09 -32.16
C SER A 295 -79.67 -49.42 -31.51
N SER A 296 -81.01 -49.52 -31.44
CA SER A 296 -81.78 -50.57 -30.80
C SER A 296 -81.77 -51.86 -31.57
N ALA A 297 -81.77 -52.99 -30.79
CA ALA A 297 -82.43 -54.30 -31.04
C ALA A 297 -81.90 -55.21 -32.15
N GLY A 298 -81.45 -56.37 -31.71
CA GLY A 298 -81.32 -57.59 -32.52
C GLY A 298 -80.63 -58.71 -31.75
N ALA A 299 -81.41 -59.61 -31.14
CA ALA A 299 -80.93 -60.81 -30.49
C ALA A 299 -80.25 -61.74 -31.51
N ALA A 300 -79.16 -62.34 -31.20
CA ALA A 300 -78.84 -63.77 -31.48
C ALA A 300 -77.35 -64.08 -31.14
N THR A 301 -77.25 -65.17 -30.41
CA THR A 301 -76.22 -66.19 -30.38
C THR A 301 -74.76 -65.80 -30.00
N THR A 302 -74.36 -66.28 -28.85
CA THR A 302 -73.01 -66.38 -28.44
C THR A 302 -72.14 -67.31 -29.30
N PRO A 303 -70.90 -66.95 -29.57
CA PRO A 303 -69.82 -67.90 -29.41
C PRO A 303 -68.86 -67.44 -28.35
N SER A 304 -68.55 -68.41 -27.50
CA SER A 304 -67.52 -68.32 -26.48
C SER A 304 -66.17 -68.05 -27.13
N TYR A 305 -65.56 -66.94 -26.78
CA TYR A 305 -64.14 -66.70 -27.10
C TYR A 305 -63.37 -66.53 -25.83
N THR A 306 -62.47 -67.46 -25.62
CA THR A 306 -61.45 -67.43 -24.56
C THR A 306 -60.49 -66.28 -24.83
N ALA A 307 -60.46 -65.32 -23.97
CA ALA A 307 -59.46 -64.22 -23.96
C ALA A 307 -58.06 -64.79 -23.66
N PRO A 308 -57.04 -64.38 -24.41
CA PRO A 308 -55.68 -64.63 -24.01
C PRO A 308 -55.30 -63.72 -22.87
N SER A 309 -54.62 -64.27 -21.86
CA SER A 309 -54.12 -63.60 -20.68
C SER A 309 -53.19 -62.42 -21.08
N ALA A 310 -53.46 -61.26 -20.52
CA ALA A 310 -52.59 -60.10 -20.62
C ALA A 310 -51.24 -60.41 -19.97
N PRO A 311 -50.12 -59.99 -20.55
CA PRO A 311 -48.84 -60.05 -19.89
C PRO A 311 -48.81 -59.04 -18.71
N SER A 312 -48.41 -59.51 -17.55
CA SER A 312 -48.13 -58.73 -16.34
C SER A 312 -47.21 -57.58 -16.69
N ALA A 313 -47.67 -56.36 -16.52
CA ALA A 313 -46.83 -55.18 -16.52
C ALA A 313 -45.89 -55.28 -15.28
N SER A 314 -44.64 -55.51 -15.54
CA SER A 314 -43.60 -55.33 -14.53
C SER A 314 -43.48 -53.85 -14.21
N THR A 315 -43.81 -53.45 -13.00
CA THR A 315 -43.50 -52.14 -12.46
C THR A 315 -42.00 -51.90 -12.55
N PRO A 316 -41.52 -50.78 -13.10
CA PRO A 316 -40.11 -50.44 -13.04
C PRO A 316 -39.75 -50.18 -11.58
N THR A 317 -38.86 -50.97 -11.06
CA THR A 317 -38.21 -50.75 -9.74
C THR A 317 -37.37 -49.45 -9.85
N TYR A 318 -37.82 -48.42 -9.15
CA TYR A 318 -37.03 -47.21 -8.97
C TYR A 318 -35.78 -47.58 -8.18
N VAL A 319 -34.63 -47.53 -8.82
CA VAL A 319 -33.32 -47.55 -8.18
C VAL A 319 -32.94 -46.12 -7.88
N PRO A 320 -32.90 -45.68 -6.62
CA PRO A 320 -32.44 -44.32 -6.32
C PRO A 320 -30.99 -44.17 -6.76
N ALA A 321 -30.67 -43.04 -7.38
CA ALA A 321 -29.31 -42.67 -7.73
C ALA A 321 -28.42 -42.71 -6.49
N PRO A 322 -27.15 -43.19 -6.59
CA PRO A 322 -26.24 -43.13 -5.48
C PRO A 322 -26.06 -41.71 -4.99
N ALA A 323 -26.06 -41.52 -3.67
CA ALA A 323 -25.79 -40.27 -3.02
C ALA A 323 -24.44 -39.72 -3.49
N PRO A 324 -24.29 -38.38 -3.68
CA PRO A 324 -23.01 -37.77 -3.99
C PRO A 324 -22.01 -38.09 -2.90
N ALA A 325 -20.78 -38.43 -3.30
CA ALA A 325 -19.68 -38.72 -2.40
C ALA A 325 -19.46 -37.51 -1.44
N PRO A 326 -19.18 -37.77 -0.16
CA PRO A 326 -18.87 -36.66 0.77
C PRO A 326 -17.66 -35.90 0.28
N ALA A 327 -17.73 -34.58 0.42
CA ALA A 327 -16.61 -33.67 0.11
C ALA A 327 -15.34 -34.10 0.87
N PRO A 328 -14.16 -34.02 0.25
CA PRO A 328 -12.91 -34.33 0.92
C PRO A 328 -12.75 -33.43 2.17
N ALA A 329 -12.31 -34.03 3.27
CA ALA A 329 -12.01 -33.31 4.51
C ALA A 329 -10.98 -32.22 4.25
N PRO A 330 -11.10 -31.05 4.93
CA PRO A 330 -10.09 -30.01 4.82
C PRO A 330 -8.72 -30.56 5.24
N ALA A 331 -7.69 -30.15 4.52
CA ALA A 331 -6.31 -30.51 4.82
C ALA A 331 -5.98 -30.08 6.26
N PRO A 332 -5.20 -30.86 7.03
CA PRO A 332 -4.77 -30.47 8.35
C PRO A 332 -3.91 -29.20 8.27
N ASP A 333 -4.12 -28.30 9.23
CA ASP A 333 -3.30 -27.10 9.40
C ASP A 333 -1.80 -27.45 9.44
N PRO A 334 -0.94 -26.64 8.82
CA PRO A 334 0.50 -26.84 8.91
C PRO A 334 0.95 -26.74 10.37
N ALA A 335 1.77 -27.69 10.80
CA ALA A 335 2.34 -27.72 12.13
C ALA A 335 3.08 -26.40 12.43
N PRO A 336 3.00 -25.88 13.67
CA PRO A 336 3.73 -24.67 14.06
C PRO A 336 5.24 -24.88 13.88
N ALA A 337 5.90 -23.87 13.34
CA ALA A 337 7.34 -23.85 13.14
C ALA A 337 8.08 -24.10 14.47
N PRO A 338 9.22 -24.80 14.47
CA PRO A 338 10.01 -25.03 15.67
C PRO A 338 10.45 -23.69 16.26
N ALA A 339 10.29 -23.52 17.59
CA ALA A 339 10.77 -22.36 18.33
C ALA A 339 12.30 -22.22 18.15
N GLU A 340 12.77 -21.04 17.83
CA GLU A 340 14.18 -20.69 17.85
C GLU A 340 14.78 -20.96 19.26
N PRO A 341 16.01 -21.51 19.34
CA PRO A 341 16.65 -21.72 20.61
C PRO A 341 17.01 -20.38 21.28
N SER A 342 16.49 -20.16 22.46
CA SER A 342 16.82 -19.07 23.36
C SER A 342 18.33 -19.03 23.64
N GLN A 343 18.98 -17.89 23.37
CA GLN A 343 20.37 -17.62 23.75
C GLN A 343 20.53 -17.68 25.28
N PRO A 344 21.58 -18.30 25.81
CA PRO A 344 21.88 -18.25 27.24
C PRO A 344 22.47 -16.90 27.62
N SER A 345 21.93 -16.29 28.65
CA SER A 345 22.49 -15.14 29.38
C SER A 345 23.81 -15.54 30.03
N GLY A 346 24.91 -15.04 29.48
CA GLY A 346 26.24 -15.27 30.03
C GLY A 346 26.62 -14.23 31.04
N GLY A 347 27.00 -14.68 32.23
CA GLY A 347 27.61 -13.89 33.29
C GLY A 347 29.07 -13.58 33.00
N SER A 348 29.49 -12.43 33.56
CA SER A 348 30.81 -11.82 33.65
C SER A 348 31.84 -12.75 34.28
N SER A 349 33.05 -12.78 33.76
CA SER A 349 34.32 -12.44 34.47
C SER A 349 35.58 -12.82 33.67
N GLY A 350 36.48 -11.82 33.57
CA GLY A 350 37.91 -11.98 33.88
C GLY A 350 38.89 -12.60 32.88
N GLY A 351 39.70 -11.73 32.32
CA GLY A 351 41.17 -11.95 32.32
C GLY A 351 41.78 -12.78 31.17
N GLY A 352 42.80 -12.16 30.53
CA GLY A 352 43.93 -12.92 30.00
C GLY A 352 44.31 -12.64 28.54
N MET A 353 45.48 -12.05 28.41
CA MET A 353 46.27 -11.85 27.18
C MET A 353 46.53 -13.17 26.43
N GLY A 354 46.60 -13.11 25.10
CA GLY A 354 47.11 -14.20 24.28
C GLY A 354 47.30 -13.76 22.83
N VAL A 355 48.55 -13.63 22.45
CA VAL A 355 49.10 -13.35 21.13
C VAL A 355 48.91 -14.56 20.21
N GLY A 356 48.59 -14.29 18.92
CA GLY A 356 49.13 -15.06 17.82
C GLY A 356 48.18 -16.05 17.18
N SER A 357 47.87 -15.91 15.94
CA SER A 357 48.30 -16.82 14.86
C SER A 357 47.47 -16.62 13.60
N TYR A 358 48.19 -16.53 12.51
CA TYR A 358 47.70 -16.51 11.12
C TYR A 358 47.02 -17.83 10.76
N GLY A 359 45.86 -17.77 10.10
CA GLY A 359 45.11 -18.91 9.57
C GLY A 359 44.59 -18.64 8.18
N GLU A 360 45.03 -19.43 7.29
CA GLU A 360 44.95 -19.54 5.84
C GLU A 360 43.60 -19.29 5.20
N ILE A 361 43.65 -18.70 3.99
CA ILE A 361 42.57 -18.53 3.02
C ILE A 361 42.49 -19.84 2.19
N PRO A 362 41.30 -20.41 1.92
CA PRO A 362 41.16 -21.49 0.95
C PRO A 362 41.09 -20.94 -0.48
N HIS A 363 41.90 -21.51 -1.32
CA HIS A 363 41.99 -21.40 -2.78
C HIS A 363 40.70 -21.82 -3.49
N ASP A 364 40.24 -21.00 -4.43
CA ASP A 364 39.24 -21.39 -5.42
C ASP A 364 39.95 -21.81 -6.73
N PRO A 365 39.72 -23.00 -7.26
CA PRO A 365 40.28 -23.43 -8.51
C PRO A 365 39.25 -23.36 -9.66
N ASN A 366 39.05 -22.21 -10.27
CA ASN A 366 38.72 -22.18 -11.72
C ASN A 366 38.91 -20.78 -12.31
N GLY A 367 40.07 -20.65 -12.99
CA GLY A 367 40.39 -19.46 -13.73
C GLY A 367 39.71 -19.41 -15.09
N THR A 368 39.35 -18.19 -15.48
CA THR A 368 39.42 -17.79 -16.87
C THR A 368 39.91 -16.37 -16.99
N GLN A 369 40.94 -16.18 -17.79
CA GLN A 369 41.65 -14.95 -18.15
C GLN A 369 40.74 -13.99 -18.93
N GLY A 370 40.95 -12.70 -18.71
CA GLY A 370 40.45 -11.63 -19.58
C GLY A 370 41.12 -10.30 -19.24
N SER A 371 42.23 -10.05 -19.86
CA SER A 371 42.96 -8.79 -20.21
C SER A 371 42.37 -7.47 -19.71
N GLY A 372 43.04 -6.75 -18.85
CA GLY A 372 43.95 -5.62 -19.07
C GLY A 372 43.27 -4.32 -19.49
N THR A 373 43.28 -3.34 -18.58
CA THR A 373 43.85 -2.01 -18.83
C THR A 373 43.99 -1.23 -17.54
N ASP A 374 45.20 -0.93 -17.30
CA ASP A 374 45.85 -0.02 -16.40
C ASP A 374 45.31 1.42 -16.49
N TRP A 375 44.98 2.05 -15.37
CA TRP A 375 44.90 3.50 -15.24
C TRP A 375 45.59 3.93 -13.95
N THR A 376 46.83 4.31 -14.17
CA THR A 376 47.70 5.01 -13.21
C THR A 376 47.08 6.35 -12.81
N GLN A 377 47.27 6.63 -11.50
CA GLN A 377 47.17 7.95 -10.84
C GLN A 377 47.85 9.04 -11.69
N ASP A 378 47.22 10.22 -11.73
CA ASP A 378 47.97 11.46 -11.83
C ASP A 378 47.36 12.53 -10.89
N ASN A 379 48.16 12.85 -9.91
CA ASN A 379 48.04 14.03 -9.05
C ASN A 379 48.76 15.18 -9.78
N SER A 380 48.04 16.20 -10.20
CA SER A 380 48.69 17.49 -10.40
C SER A 380 47.75 18.64 -10.05
N CYS A 381 48.12 19.32 -9.01
CA CYS A 381 47.79 20.68 -8.64
C CYS A 381 48.15 21.61 -9.82
N GLY A 382 47.21 22.38 -10.32
CA GLY A 382 47.41 23.44 -11.30
C GLY A 382 46.63 24.65 -10.91
N THR A 383 47.29 25.58 -10.28
CA THR A 383 46.91 27.00 -10.17
C THR A 383 47.02 27.60 -11.58
N ASP A 384 45.99 28.29 -12.06
CA ASP A 384 46.17 29.39 -13.01
C ASP A 384 45.03 30.40 -12.84
N ASP A 385 45.45 31.60 -12.41
CA ASP A 385 44.82 32.89 -12.63
C ASP A 385 44.48 33.11 -14.09
N VAL A 386 43.33 33.67 -14.40
CA VAL A 386 43.18 34.71 -15.45
C VAL A 386 41.98 35.60 -15.12
N ALA A 387 42.29 36.90 -14.95
CA ALA A 387 41.37 38.00 -15.01
C ALA A 387 40.79 38.21 -16.41
N GLY A 388 39.63 38.82 -16.53
CA GLY A 388 39.06 39.32 -17.76
C GLY A 388 37.63 39.79 -17.65
N GLU A 389 37.44 41.04 -17.42
CA GLU A 389 36.45 42.02 -17.86
C GLU A 389 35.38 41.52 -18.86
N TRP A 390 34.13 41.79 -18.55
CA TRP A 390 33.17 42.80 -19.08
C TRP A 390 31.89 42.78 -18.24
#